data_917464d4a795efaffaa4bd9f1caca217
#
_entry.id   917464d4a795efaffaa4bd9f1caca217
#
_cell.length_a   1.000
_cell.length_b   1.000
_cell.length_c   1.000
_cell.angle_alpha   90.00
_cell.angle_beta   90.00
_cell.angle_gamma   90.00
#
_symmetry.space_group_name_H-M   'P 1'
#
loop_
_entity.id
_entity.type
_entity.pdbx_description
1 polymer ?
#
loop_
_entity_poly.entity_id
_entity_poly.type
_entity_poly.pdbx_seq_one_letter_code
_entity_poly.pdbx_strand_id
1 'polypeptide(L)'
;MHGFTQYTPTRIIFGKETQKQAGELAKSLKASKVFVVYGGGSVVRSGLLDEVTASLEEAGLEYMTVGGVKPNPRLSFAREAVKKSIEFGTDFVLAVGGGSVIDTSKAVAHGTANPDTDIWEFWSKKQTVKKSLPVGVALTLAAAGSETSDSAVLTNEETKIKRGLSTDFNRPAFAIMNPELTYTLPKYQVGCGIVDIMMHTLDRYFTQTENNELTDEIAEGLLRTVIRNGAVAIKDSHDYNAMSEIMWAGSLSHNGITGLGAEKDFAVHQLGHELSAKFDIAHGASLSAVWGAWATYVYDAKPARFAQYARRVWNVEEADDVKAAQEGIRKTVTYFASLDMPTSFREAKEIGSKTDEEVKQMAHGCSYEGTRTIGSFKVCDENDIYEIYKLANK
;
A
#
# COMPACT_ATOMS: atom_id res chain seq x y z
N MET A 1 21.35 0.11 15.22
CA MET A 1 21.08 0.44 13.79
C MET A 1 21.87 -0.52 12.90
N HIS A 2 21.19 -1.21 11.98
CA HIS A 2 21.84 -2.06 10.96
C HIS A 2 22.33 -1.20 9.78
N GLY A 3 23.29 -1.73 8.98
CA GLY A 3 23.68 -1.09 7.73
C GLY A 3 22.52 -1.10 6.72
N PHE A 4 22.38 -0.04 5.93
CA PHE A 4 21.32 0.06 4.92
C PHE A 4 21.79 0.80 3.67
N THR A 5 21.06 0.60 2.57
CA THR A 5 21.12 1.44 1.37
C THR A 5 19.77 2.14 1.22
N GLN A 6 19.77 3.45 1.07
CA GLN A 6 18.59 4.21 0.70
C GLN A 6 18.64 4.56 -0.78
N TYR A 7 17.59 4.20 -1.51
CA TYR A 7 17.42 4.52 -2.93
C TYR A 7 16.00 4.95 -3.21
N THR A 8 15.77 6.22 -3.49
CA THR A 8 14.46 6.83 -3.74
C THR A 8 14.53 7.71 -4.98
N PRO A 9 14.61 7.11 -6.19
CA PRO A 9 14.87 7.84 -7.44
C PRO A 9 13.65 8.60 -7.97
N THR A 10 12.46 8.33 -7.45
CA THR A 10 11.21 8.90 -7.97
C THR A 10 11.19 10.42 -7.83
N ARG A 11 11.04 11.12 -8.94
CA ARG A 11 10.84 12.57 -8.95
C ARG A 11 9.40 12.89 -8.54
N ILE A 12 9.22 13.63 -7.44
CA ILE A 12 7.92 14.06 -6.94
C ILE A 12 7.56 15.43 -7.53
N ILE A 13 6.36 15.53 -8.10
CA ILE A 13 5.77 16.79 -8.59
C ILE A 13 4.49 17.00 -7.77
N PHE A 14 4.58 17.83 -6.74
CA PHE A 14 3.52 18.02 -5.77
C PHE A 14 2.85 19.38 -5.90
N GLY A 15 1.52 19.42 -5.86
CA GLY A 15 0.73 20.65 -5.85
C GLY A 15 -0.41 20.65 -6.85
N LYS A 16 -1.16 21.75 -6.86
CA LYS A 16 -2.31 21.93 -7.73
C LYS A 16 -1.92 21.92 -9.20
N GLU A 17 -2.81 21.37 -10.04
CA GLU A 17 -2.68 21.33 -11.48
C GLU A 17 -1.44 20.60 -12.03
N THR A 18 -0.68 19.89 -11.20
CA THR A 18 0.55 19.19 -11.61
C THR A 18 0.30 18.07 -12.62
N GLN A 19 -0.91 17.52 -12.71
CA GLN A 19 -1.30 16.52 -13.72
C GLN A 19 -1.14 17.01 -15.16
N LYS A 20 -1.19 18.31 -15.39
CA LYS A 20 -0.97 18.95 -16.70
C LYS A 20 0.49 18.82 -17.20
N GLN A 21 1.42 18.42 -16.33
CA GLN A 21 2.83 18.22 -16.67
C GLN A 21 3.14 16.78 -17.14
N ALA A 22 2.14 15.89 -17.21
CA ALA A 22 2.36 14.46 -17.48
C ALA A 22 3.09 14.23 -18.81
N GLY A 23 2.71 14.94 -19.87
CA GLY A 23 3.33 14.82 -21.19
C GLY A 23 4.79 15.30 -21.22
N GLU A 24 5.07 16.47 -20.63
CA GLU A 24 6.42 17.03 -20.56
C GLU A 24 7.35 16.09 -19.76
N LEU A 25 6.88 15.56 -18.64
CA LEU A 25 7.63 14.63 -17.80
C LEU A 25 7.95 13.32 -18.54
N ALA A 26 6.95 12.71 -19.23
CA ALA A 26 7.18 11.52 -20.03
C ALA A 26 8.18 11.79 -21.18
N LYS A 27 8.02 12.91 -21.89
CA LYS A 27 8.93 13.32 -22.97
C LYS A 27 10.37 13.55 -22.48
N SER A 28 10.55 14.11 -21.27
CA SER A 28 11.86 14.30 -20.66
C SER A 28 12.60 12.97 -20.42
N LEU A 29 11.87 11.87 -20.30
CA LEU A 29 12.36 10.50 -20.15
C LEU A 29 12.48 9.78 -21.52
N LYS A 30 12.36 10.52 -22.62
CA LYS A 30 12.45 10.02 -24.01
C LYS A 30 11.32 9.07 -24.40
N ALA A 31 10.16 9.16 -23.74
CA ALA A 31 8.97 8.45 -24.17
C ALA A 31 8.52 8.92 -25.57
N SER A 32 7.99 8.01 -26.37
CA SER A 32 7.33 8.25 -27.62
C SER A 32 5.96 7.56 -27.70
N LYS A 33 5.80 6.38 -27.11
CA LYS A 33 4.57 5.59 -27.07
C LYS A 33 4.16 5.29 -25.64
N VAL A 34 3.21 6.06 -25.12
CA VAL A 34 2.76 6.01 -23.72
C VAL A 34 1.55 5.10 -23.58
N PHE A 35 1.66 4.07 -22.74
CA PHE A 35 0.55 3.19 -22.38
C PHE A 35 -0.08 3.67 -21.07
N VAL A 36 -1.28 4.25 -21.15
CA VAL A 36 -1.99 4.84 -20.00
C VAL A 36 -2.91 3.81 -19.37
N VAL A 37 -2.64 3.45 -18.12
CA VAL A 37 -3.46 2.50 -17.34
C VAL A 37 -4.29 3.26 -16.32
N TYR A 38 -5.60 2.96 -16.22
CA TYR A 38 -6.49 3.60 -15.25
C TYR A 38 -7.55 2.65 -14.68
N GLY A 39 -8.27 3.11 -13.64
CA GLY A 39 -9.23 2.31 -12.88
C GLY A 39 -10.64 2.26 -13.49
N GLY A 40 -11.65 2.12 -12.64
CA GLY A 40 -13.04 1.85 -12.99
C GLY A 40 -13.86 3.06 -13.47
N GLY A 41 -13.25 4.14 -13.92
CA GLY A 41 -13.94 5.26 -14.57
C GLY A 41 -14.10 6.53 -13.73
N SER A 42 -13.62 6.62 -12.49
CA SER A 42 -13.60 7.87 -11.71
C SER A 42 -12.79 8.96 -12.41
N VAL A 43 -11.62 8.60 -12.94
CA VAL A 43 -10.73 9.52 -13.68
C VAL A 43 -11.33 10.01 -15.00
N VAL A 44 -12.22 9.23 -15.61
CA VAL A 44 -12.99 9.64 -16.80
C VAL A 44 -14.07 10.65 -16.41
N ARG A 45 -14.86 10.32 -15.37
CA ARG A 45 -15.96 11.20 -14.91
C ARG A 45 -15.48 12.53 -14.34
N SER A 46 -14.30 12.57 -13.75
CA SER A 46 -13.69 13.81 -13.22
C SER A 46 -13.01 14.67 -14.30
N GLY A 47 -12.86 14.17 -15.54
CA GLY A 47 -12.10 14.81 -16.59
C GLY A 47 -10.57 14.67 -16.49
N LEU A 48 -10.07 14.01 -15.45
CA LEU A 48 -8.61 13.84 -15.24
C LEU A 48 -7.95 13.09 -16.40
N LEU A 49 -8.62 12.06 -16.94
CA LEU A 49 -8.05 11.31 -18.06
C LEU A 49 -7.85 12.22 -19.27
N ASP A 50 -8.83 13.09 -19.57
CA ASP A 50 -8.77 14.03 -20.68
C ASP A 50 -7.65 15.06 -20.47
N GLU A 51 -7.48 15.59 -19.26
CA GLU A 51 -6.37 16.50 -18.94
C GLU A 51 -5.00 15.83 -19.14
N VAL A 52 -4.85 14.59 -18.71
CA VAL A 52 -3.60 13.82 -18.85
C VAL A 52 -3.33 13.51 -20.32
N THR A 53 -4.34 13.05 -21.09
CA THR A 53 -4.15 12.72 -22.51
C THR A 53 -3.90 13.97 -23.35
N ALA A 54 -4.58 15.10 -23.08
CA ALA A 54 -4.28 16.38 -23.70
C ALA A 54 -2.82 16.82 -23.48
N SER A 55 -2.30 16.64 -22.26
CA SER A 55 -0.89 16.92 -21.96
C SER A 55 0.07 16.02 -22.76
N LEU A 56 -0.28 14.74 -23.01
CA LEU A 56 0.51 13.84 -23.86
C LEU A 56 0.49 14.30 -25.33
N GLU A 57 -0.68 14.72 -25.84
CA GLU A 57 -0.87 15.24 -27.21
C GLU A 57 -0.07 16.54 -27.42
N GLU A 58 -0.14 17.47 -26.48
CA GLU A 58 0.62 18.73 -26.52
C GLU A 58 2.14 18.47 -26.53
N ALA A 59 2.60 17.41 -25.84
CA ALA A 59 3.99 16.98 -25.86
C ALA A 59 4.38 16.25 -27.16
N GLY A 60 3.42 15.92 -28.04
CA GLY A 60 3.64 15.19 -29.28
C GLY A 60 3.92 13.70 -29.06
N LEU A 61 3.32 13.09 -28.04
CA LEU A 61 3.46 11.68 -27.71
C LEU A 61 2.29 10.87 -28.24
N GLU A 62 2.56 9.70 -28.82
CA GLU A 62 1.51 8.72 -29.11
C GLU A 62 1.07 8.05 -27.81
N TYR A 63 -0.22 7.78 -27.65
CA TYR A 63 -0.69 7.07 -26.46
C TYR A 63 -1.82 6.09 -26.77
N MET A 64 -1.94 5.08 -25.91
CA MET A 64 -3.07 4.15 -25.84
C MET A 64 -3.57 4.10 -24.41
N THR A 65 -4.88 4.16 -24.21
CA THR A 65 -5.51 4.09 -22.87
C THR A 65 -6.14 2.72 -22.62
N VAL A 66 -5.93 2.16 -21.43
CA VAL A 66 -6.56 0.91 -20.99
C VAL A 66 -7.11 1.08 -19.58
N GLY A 67 -8.43 1.02 -19.46
CA GLY A 67 -9.17 1.18 -18.21
C GLY A 67 -9.75 -0.13 -17.68
N GLY A 68 -10.26 -0.08 -16.45
CA GLY A 68 -10.97 -1.21 -15.83
C GLY A 68 -10.18 -1.92 -14.75
N VAL A 69 -9.05 -1.36 -14.28
CA VAL A 69 -8.35 -1.91 -13.12
C VAL A 69 -9.27 -1.88 -11.90
N LYS A 70 -9.39 -3.03 -11.24
CA LYS A 70 -10.16 -3.21 -10.00
C LYS A 70 -9.26 -3.12 -8.77
N PRO A 71 -9.80 -2.79 -7.58
CA PRO A 71 -9.10 -2.99 -6.32
C PRO A 71 -8.58 -4.43 -6.20
N ASN A 72 -7.49 -4.64 -5.45
CA ASN A 72 -6.76 -5.92 -5.42
C ASN A 72 -6.35 -6.35 -6.83
N PRO A 73 -5.31 -5.73 -7.43
CA PRO A 73 -5.03 -5.82 -8.86
C PRO A 73 -4.96 -7.27 -9.37
N ARG A 74 -5.64 -7.53 -10.48
CA ARG A 74 -5.89 -8.87 -11.01
C ARG A 74 -4.83 -9.28 -12.02
N LEU A 75 -4.31 -10.50 -11.88
CA LEU A 75 -3.33 -11.07 -12.79
C LEU A 75 -3.89 -11.20 -14.22
N SER A 76 -5.14 -11.63 -14.36
CA SER A 76 -5.79 -11.76 -15.67
C SER A 76 -5.83 -10.44 -16.44
N PHE A 77 -6.23 -9.36 -15.77
CA PHE A 77 -6.24 -8.01 -16.36
C PHE A 77 -4.83 -7.56 -16.75
N ALA A 78 -3.85 -7.76 -15.86
CA ALA A 78 -2.47 -7.36 -16.13
C ALA A 78 -1.89 -8.10 -17.35
N ARG A 79 -2.16 -9.41 -17.51
CA ARG A 79 -1.75 -10.20 -18.69
C ARG A 79 -2.35 -9.64 -19.99
N GLU A 80 -3.64 -9.30 -19.99
CA GLU A 80 -4.28 -8.70 -21.16
C GLU A 80 -3.72 -7.31 -21.49
N ALA A 81 -3.44 -6.51 -20.48
CA ALA A 81 -2.81 -5.20 -20.65
C ALA A 81 -1.38 -5.31 -21.19
N VAL A 82 -0.61 -6.31 -20.76
CA VAL A 82 0.74 -6.62 -21.31
C VAL A 82 0.66 -6.90 -22.81
N LYS A 83 -0.27 -7.75 -23.26
CA LYS A 83 -0.44 -8.06 -24.69
C LYS A 83 -0.69 -6.79 -25.51
N LYS A 84 -1.65 -5.96 -25.08
CA LYS A 84 -1.98 -4.69 -25.75
C LYS A 84 -0.79 -3.72 -25.75
N SER A 85 -0.04 -3.67 -24.66
CA SER A 85 1.14 -2.82 -24.51
C SER A 85 2.25 -3.23 -25.50
N ILE A 86 2.48 -4.53 -25.67
CA ILE A 86 3.44 -5.08 -26.66
C ILE A 86 2.99 -4.75 -28.10
N GLU A 87 1.71 -5.00 -28.43
CA GLU A 87 1.13 -4.73 -29.75
C GLU A 87 1.20 -3.25 -30.13
N PHE A 88 1.02 -2.34 -29.15
CA PHE A 88 1.15 -0.91 -29.35
C PHE A 88 2.61 -0.46 -29.55
N GLY A 89 3.58 -1.26 -29.07
CA GLY A 89 4.99 -0.90 -29.10
C GLY A 89 5.37 0.10 -28.01
N THR A 90 4.81 -0.06 -26.82
CA THR A 90 4.98 0.81 -25.66
C THR A 90 6.44 0.96 -25.25
N ASP A 91 6.87 2.19 -24.98
CA ASP A 91 8.19 2.52 -24.39
C ASP A 91 8.08 3.18 -23.01
N PHE A 92 6.89 3.60 -22.61
CA PHE A 92 6.59 4.22 -21.31
C PHE A 92 5.20 3.84 -20.80
N VAL A 93 5.06 3.55 -19.51
CA VAL A 93 3.76 3.27 -18.88
C VAL A 93 3.38 4.41 -17.94
N LEU A 94 2.16 4.94 -18.08
CA LEU A 94 1.61 5.98 -17.21
C LEU A 94 0.42 5.44 -16.42
N ALA A 95 0.54 5.39 -15.10
CA ALA A 95 -0.53 5.04 -14.19
C ALA A 95 -1.35 6.28 -13.83
N VAL A 96 -2.68 6.26 -14.07
CA VAL A 96 -3.60 7.32 -13.64
C VAL A 96 -4.59 6.73 -12.64
N GLY A 97 -4.27 6.80 -11.34
CA GLY A 97 -5.07 6.14 -10.31
C GLY A 97 -4.39 5.98 -8.97
N GLY A 98 -4.94 5.11 -8.14
CA GLY A 98 -4.38 4.71 -6.85
C GLY A 98 -3.50 3.46 -6.94
N GLY A 99 -3.11 2.88 -5.79
CA GLY A 99 -2.17 1.77 -5.66
C GLY A 99 -2.42 0.59 -6.59
N SER A 100 -3.68 0.13 -6.75
CA SER A 100 -3.99 -0.99 -7.65
C SER A 100 -3.69 -0.69 -9.12
N VAL A 101 -3.92 0.56 -9.56
CA VAL A 101 -3.58 1.00 -10.92
C VAL A 101 -2.07 1.06 -11.09
N ILE A 102 -1.36 1.60 -10.10
CA ILE A 102 0.10 1.71 -10.11
C ILE A 102 0.74 0.32 -10.15
N ASP A 103 0.28 -0.60 -9.31
CA ASP A 103 0.81 -1.97 -9.26
C ASP A 103 0.55 -2.74 -10.56
N THR A 104 -0.65 -2.56 -11.16
CA THR A 104 -0.94 -3.09 -12.50
C THR A 104 0.00 -2.50 -13.56
N SER A 105 0.26 -1.19 -13.50
CA SER A 105 1.16 -0.50 -14.43
C SER A 105 2.60 -0.99 -14.33
N LYS A 106 3.09 -1.25 -13.10
CA LYS A 106 4.39 -1.88 -12.86
C LYS A 106 4.44 -3.29 -13.47
N ALA A 107 3.38 -4.08 -13.31
CA ALA A 107 3.28 -5.41 -13.92
C ALA A 107 3.28 -5.33 -15.44
N VAL A 108 2.56 -4.38 -16.03
CA VAL A 108 2.56 -4.12 -17.48
C VAL A 108 3.96 -3.74 -17.95
N ALA A 109 4.65 -2.85 -17.24
CA ALA A 109 6.01 -2.44 -17.58
C ALA A 109 7.01 -3.60 -17.56
N HIS A 110 6.89 -4.50 -16.56
CA HIS A 110 7.71 -5.72 -16.50
C HIS A 110 7.40 -6.68 -17.63
N GLY A 111 6.10 -6.98 -17.86
CA GLY A 111 5.69 -7.91 -18.91
C GLY A 111 6.04 -7.43 -20.29
N THR A 112 5.83 -6.14 -20.60
CA THR A 112 6.18 -5.56 -21.90
C THR A 112 7.69 -5.62 -22.15
N ALA A 113 8.51 -5.38 -21.14
CA ALA A 113 9.95 -5.49 -21.26
C ALA A 113 10.45 -6.95 -21.35
N ASN A 114 9.65 -7.94 -20.91
CA ASN A 114 10.02 -9.37 -20.91
C ASN A 114 8.92 -10.22 -21.59
N PRO A 115 8.71 -10.09 -22.92
CA PRO A 115 7.55 -10.67 -23.62
C PRO A 115 7.49 -12.21 -23.59
N ASP A 116 8.63 -12.87 -23.39
CA ASP A 116 8.73 -14.33 -23.34
C ASP A 116 8.50 -14.91 -21.93
N THR A 117 8.20 -14.06 -20.92
CA THR A 117 8.03 -14.49 -19.53
C THR A 117 6.64 -14.10 -19.03
N ASP A 118 5.87 -15.07 -18.51
CA ASP A 118 4.62 -14.75 -17.83
C ASP A 118 4.90 -13.92 -16.58
N ILE A 119 4.17 -12.82 -16.41
CA ILE A 119 4.42 -11.89 -15.29
C ILE A 119 4.28 -12.54 -13.91
N TRP A 120 3.43 -13.58 -13.75
CA TRP A 120 3.29 -14.29 -12.48
C TRP A 120 4.57 -15.01 -12.05
N GLU A 121 5.46 -15.35 -12.99
CA GLU A 121 6.76 -15.93 -12.67
C GLU A 121 7.60 -15.01 -11.76
N PHE A 122 7.48 -13.69 -11.94
CA PHE A 122 8.13 -12.70 -11.08
C PHE A 122 7.49 -12.67 -9.67
N TRP A 123 6.17 -12.60 -9.58
CA TRP A 123 5.46 -12.59 -8.29
C TRP A 123 5.53 -13.92 -7.54
N SER A 124 5.61 -15.02 -8.27
CA SER A 124 5.82 -16.35 -7.67
C SER A 124 7.29 -16.63 -7.29
N LYS A 125 8.21 -15.68 -7.57
CA LYS A 125 9.65 -15.79 -7.31
C LYS A 125 10.35 -16.90 -8.08
N LYS A 126 9.76 -17.38 -9.19
CA LYS A 126 10.40 -18.35 -10.10
C LYS A 126 11.40 -17.66 -11.03
N GLN A 127 11.15 -16.40 -11.34
CA GLN A 127 12.03 -15.55 -12.16
C GLN A 127 12.30 -14.23 -11.45
N THR A 128 13.45 -13.61 -11.76
CA THR A 128 13.82 -12.28 -11.25
C THR A 128 13.65 -11.24 -12.35
N VAL A 129 13.07 -10.09 -12.04
CA VAL A 129 12.98 -8.96 -12.97
C VAL A 129 14.39 -8.43 -13.24
N LYS A 130 14.81 -8.43 -14.50
CA LYS A 130 16.12 -7.91 -14.93
C LYS A 130 16.03 -6.63 -15.75
N LYS A 131 14.84 -6.30 -16.26
CA LYS A 131 14.53 -5.09 -17.01
C LYS A 131 13.05 -4.76 -16.90
N SER A 132 12.72 -3.49 -17.03
CA SER A 132 11.35 -2.95 -17.02
C SER A 132 11.29 -1.71 -17.89
N LEU A 133 10.10 -1.37 -18.39
CA LEU A 133 9.87 -0.03 -18.92
C LEU A 133 9.78 0.98 -17.77
N PRO A 134 10.09 2.26 -18.00
CA PRO A 134 9.85 3.31 -17.02
C PRO A 134 8.35 3.49 -16.78
N VAL A 135 7.99 3.80 -15.51
CA VAL A 135 6.61 4.06 -15.09
C VAL A 135 6.52 5.48 -14.55
N GLY A 136 5.54 6.23 -15.01
CA GLY A 136 5.09 7.50 -14.41
C GLY A 136 3.77 7.31 -13.68
N VAL A 137 3.46 8.18 -12.73
CA VAL A 137 2.23 8.11 -11.93
C VAL A 137 1.56 9.48 -11.86
N ALA A 138 0.24 9.51 -12.09
CA ALA A 138 -0.66 10.58 -11.65
C ALA A 138 -1.56 9.99 -10.55
N LEU A 139 -1.27 10.34 -9.30
CA LEU A 139 -1.87 9.75 -8.11
C LEU A 139 -3.25 10.33 -7.82
N THR A 140 -4.25 9.46 -7.60
CA THR A 140 -5.63 9.87 -7.26
C THR A 140 -6.12 9.36 -5.92
N LEU A 141 -5.31 8.61 -5.20
CA LEU A 141 -5.66 8.04 -3.89
C LEU A 141 -4.42 7.96 -3.01
N ALA A 142 -4.44 8.71 -1.92
CA ALA A 142 -3.38 8.68 -0.91
C ALA A 142 -3.58 7.45 0.00
N ALA A 143 -2.74 6.44 -0.13
CA ALA A 143 -2.78 5.20 0.65
C ALA A 143 -1.45 4.46 0.63
N ALA A 144 -1.32 3.50 -0.29
CA ALA A 144 -0.27 2.49 -0.34
C ALA A 144 1.16 3.03 -0.57
N GLY A 145 1.35 4.30 -0.95
CA GLY A 145 2.68 4.83 -1.27
C GLY A 145 3.36 4.15 -2.48
N SER A 146 2.56 3.45 -3.32
CA SER A 146 3.09 2.70 -4.46
C SER A 146 3.78 3.60 -5.49
N GLU A 147 3.43 4.89 -5.54
CA GLU A 147 4.01 5.90 -6.42
C GLU A 147 5.50 6.18 -6.13
N THR A 148 6.02 5.74 -4.99
CA THR A 148 7.44 5.91 -4.62
C THR A 148 8.11 4.63 -4.15
N SER A 149 7.35 3.52 -4.04
CA SER A 149 7.85 2.29 -3.45
C SER A 149 8.49 1.34 -4.46
N ASP A 150 9.34 0.46 -3.94
CA ASP A 150 9.91 -0.69 -4.64
C ASP A 150 8.97 -1.89 -4.72
N SER A 151 7.73 -1.75 -4.22
CA SER A 151 6.76 -2.85 -4.11
C SER A 151 5.67 -2.75 -5.17
N ALA A 152 5.17 -3.91 -5.60
CA ALA A 152 3.95 -4.05 -6.37
C ALA A 152 3.24 -5.35 -5.97
N VAL A 153 1.91 -5.34 -5.86
CA VAL A 153 1.12 -6.50 -5.49
C VAL A 153 0.26 -6.96 -6.67
N LEU A 154 0.14 -8.27 -6.86
CA LEU A 154 -0.83 -8.87 -7.79
C LEU A 154 -1.62 -9.99 -7.09
N THR A 155 -2.86 -10.14 -7.50
CA THR A 155 -3.75 -11.22 -7.08
C THR A 155 -3.95 -12.19 -8.24
N ASN A 156 -3.59 -13.45 -8.02
CA ASN A 156 -3.95 -14.53 -8.92
C ASN A 156 -5.34 -15.03 -8.53
N GLU A 157 -6.33 -14.74 -9.36
CA GLU A 157 -7.74 -15.03 -9.08
C GLU A 157 -8.04 -16.53 -9.12
N GLU A 158 -7.28 -17.31 -9.88
CA GLU A 158 -7.46 -18.76 -10.01
C GLU A 158 -7.05 -19.47 -8.72
N THR A 159 -5.91 -19.08 -8.15
CA THR A 159 -5.37 -19.69 -6.92
C THR A 159 -5.79 -18.94 -5.66
N LYS A 160 -6.43 -17.78 -5.79
CA LYS A 160 -6.78 -16.85 -4.69
C LYS A 160 -5.56 -16.45 -3.84
N ILE A 161 -4.41 -16.28 -4.48
CA ILE A 161 -3.16 -15.89 -3.83
C ILE A 161 -2.83 -14.45 -4.20
N LYS A 162 -2.64 -13.59 -3.19
CA LYS A 162 -2.15 -12.22 -3.34
C LYS A 162 -0.69 -12.17 -2.89
N ARG A 163 0.21 -11.72 -3.78
CA ARG A 163 1.66 -11.66 -3.52
C ARG A 163 2.23 -10.30 -3.86
N GLY A 164 3.24 -9.89 -3.07
CA GLY A 164 4.08 -8.74 -3.34
C GLY A 164 5.37 -9.13 -4.07
N LEU A 165 5.83 -8.23 -4.92
CA LEU A 165 7.14 -8.26 -5.58
C LEU A 165 7.88 -6.98 -5.21
N SER A 166 9.07 -7.10 -4.60
CA SER A 166 9.94 -5.95 -4.30
C SER A 166 11.17 -5.98 -5.21
N THR A 167 11.37 -4.88 -5.93
CA THR A 167 12.52 -4.65 -6.81
C THR A 167 12.65 -3.15 -7.10
N ASP A 168 13.86 -2.64 -7.28
CA ASP A 168 14.05 -1.24 -7.64
C ASP A 168 13.44 -0.87 -9.01
N PHE A 169 13.18 -1.86 -9.88
CA PHE A 169 12.43 -1.66 -11.12
C PHE A 169 10.96 -1.27 -10.91
N ASN A 170 10.40 -1.48 -9.72
CA ASN A 170 9.07 -1.02 -9.35
C ASN A 170 9.01 0.48 -9.03
N ARG A 171 10.14 1.13 -8.76
CA ARG A 171 10.15 2.55 -8.41
C ARG A 171 9.80 3.40 -9.62
N PRO A 172 8.68 4.15 -9.59
CA PRO A 172 8.32 5.03 -10.69
C PRO A 172 9.39 6.09 -10.94
N ALA A 173 9.54 6.50 -12.19
CA ALA A 173 10.46 7.57 -12.58
C ALA A 173 9.98 8.94 -12.08
N PHE A 174 8.66 9.15 -12.09
CA PHE A 174 8.03 10.33 -11.47
C PHE A 174 6.66 9.99 -10.85
N ALA A 175 6.24 10.82 -9.91
CA ALA A 175 4.91 10.82 -9.33
C ALA A 175 4.33 12.23 -9.28
N ILE A 176 3.23 12.44 -9.99
CA ILE A 176 2.42 13.64 -9.95
C ILE A 176 1.42 13.49 -8.81
N MET A 177 1.42 14.45 -7.89
CA MET A 177 0.70 14.39 -6.63
C MET A 177 -0.06 15.71 -6.41
N ASN A 178 -1.27 15.81 -6.97
CA ASN A 178 -2.19 16.91 -6.70
C ASN A 178 -3.25 16.46 -5.70
N PRO A 179 -3.28 16.99 -4.46
CA PRO A 179 -4.26 16.61 -3.44
C PRO A 179 -5.72 16.76 -3.89
N GLU A 180 -6.03 17.69 -4.77
CA GLU A 180 -7.39 17.90 -5.29
C GLU A 180 -7.92 16.70 -6.09
N LEU A 181 -7.04 15.87 -6.67
CA LEU A 181 -7.44 14.65 -7.37
C LEU A 181 -8.04 13.58 -6.46
N THR A 182 -7.89 13.73 -5.15
CA THR A 182 -8.47 12.82 -4.14
C THR A 182 -9.88 13.21 -3.71
N TYR A 183 -10.39 14.39 -4.06
CA TYR A 183 -11.66 14.94 -3.58
C TYR A 183 -12.90 14.11 -3.98
N THR A 184 -12.78 13.31 -5.04
CA THR A 184 -13.85 12.42 -5.49
C THR A 184 -13.89 11.08 -4.75
N LEU A 185 -12.98 10.84 -3.79
CA LEU A 185 -12.93 9.60 -3.06
C LEU A 185 -14.09 9.46 -2.08
N PRO A 186 -14.76 8.31 -2.05
CA PRO A 186 -15.69 8.01 -0.98
C PRO A 186 -14.99 8.01 0.39
N LYS A 187 -15.68 8.44 1.45
CA LYS A 187 -15.18 8.46 2.83
C LYS A 187 -14.50 7.15 3.24
N TYR A 188 -15.09 6.01 2.89
CA TYR A 188 -14.53 4.69 3.14
C TYR A 188 -13.12 4.51 2.53
N GLN A 189 -12.88 5.02 1.31
CA GLN A 189 -11.57 4.94 0.68
C GLN A 189 -10.54 5.86 1.35
N VAL A 190 -10.97 7.02 1.83
CA VAL A 190 -10.11 7.91 2.63
C VAL A 190 -9.69 7.21 3.93
N GLY A 191 -10.63 6.59 4.65
CA GLY A 191 -10.35 5.80 5.84
C GLY A 191 -9.39 4.63 5.57
N CYS A 192 -9.64 3.86 4.50
CA CYS A 192 -8.73 2.80 4.07
C CYS A 192 -7.32 3.32 3.79
N GLY A 193 -7.20 4.47 3.13
CA GLY A 193 -5.92 5.10 2.83
C GLY A 193 -5.15 5.50 4.10
N ILE A 194 -5.83 6.14 5.04
CA ILE A 194 -5.23 6.54 6.32
C ILE A 194 -4.70 5.32 7.09
N VAL A 195 -5.50 4.25 7.18
CA VAL A 195 -5.07 3.00 7.82
C VAL A 195 -3.85 2.42 7.13
N ASP A 196 -3.85 2.35 5.81
CA ASP A 196 -2.76 1.75 5.01
C ASP A 196 -1.44 2.52 5.20
N ILE A 197 -1.49 3.86 5.19
CA ILE A 197 -0.34 4.73 5.51
C ILE A 197 0.22 4.43 6.91
N MET A 198 -0.68 4.32 7.91
CA MET A 198 -0.25 3.97 9.27
C MET A 198 0.36 2.57 9.31
N MET A 199 -0.24 1.58 8.66
CA MET A 199 0.26 0.20 8.68
C MET A 199 1.63 0.07 8.01
N HIS A 200 1.87 0.71 6.88
CA HIS A 200 3.18 0.72 6.26
C HIS A 200 4.28 1.28 7.19
N THR A 201 3.92 2.28 8.00
CA THR A 201 4.83 2.84 9.01
C THR A 201 4.97 1.92 10.22
N LEU A 202 3.86 1.38 10.74
CA LEU A 202 3.85 0.51 11.92
C LEU A 202 4.57 -0.82 11.69
N ASP A 203 4.40 -1.45 10.49
CA ASP A 203 5.10 -2.68 10.14
C ASP A 203 6.62 -2.52 9.97
N ARG A 204 7.08 -1.27 9.86
CA ARG A 204 8.50 -0.92 9.91
C ARG A 204 8.96 -0.48 11.29
N TYR A 205 8.06 0.15 12.05
CA TYR A 205 8.34 0.66 13.37
C TYR A 205 8.44 -0.46 14.41
N PHE A 206 7.52 -1.44 14.42
CA PHE A 206 7.57 -2.57 15.34
C PHE A 206 8.67 -3.55 14.95
N THR A 207 9.84 -3.38 15.57
CA THR A 207 11.06 -4.14 15.32
C THR A 207 11.77 -4.50 16.62
N GLN A 208 12.55 -5.57 16.61
CA GLN A 208 13.47 -5.93 17.69
C GLN A 208 14.78 -5.12 17.68
N THR A 209 15.07 -4.44 16.57
CA THR A 209 16.27 -3.61 16.42
C THR A 209 16.24 -2.42 17.39
N GLU A 210 17.38 -2.17 18.03
CA GLU A 210 17.59 -1.08 18.98
C GLU A 210 18.51 0.00 18.38
N ASN A 211 18.57 1.17 19.06
CA ASN A 211 19.45 2.29 18.69
C ASN A 211 19.21 2.81 17.27
N ASN A 212 17.93 3.04 16.92
CA ASN A 212 17.50 3.53 15.61
C ASN A 212 16.70 4.85 15.75
N GLU A 213 17.16 5.73 16.64
CA GLU A 213 16.44 6.90 17.15
C GLU A 213 15.90 7.82 16.04
N LEU A 214 16.75 8.22 15.07
CA LEU A 214 16.31 9.13 14.00
C LEU A 214 15.21 8.51 13.13
N THR A 215 15.31 7.24 12.79
CA THR A 215 14.28 6.54 12.01
C THR A 215 12.98 6.41 12.80
N ASP A 216 13.08 6.16 14.10
CA ASP A 216 11.94 6.11 15.01
C ASP A 216 11.24 7.48 15.07
N GLU A 217 11.97 8.58 15.26
CA GLU A 217 11.41 9.93 15.29
C GLU A 217 10.71 10.31 13.97
N ILE A 218 11.26 9.90 12.82
CA ILE A 218 10.62 10.10 11.51
C ILE A 218 9.29 9.33 11.45
N ALA A 219 9.29 8.07 11.86
CA ALA A 219 8.10 7.22 11.87
C ALA A 219 7.02 7.75 12.84
N GLU A 220 7.42 8.12 14.05
CA GLU A 220 6.53 8.66 15.09
C GLU A 220 5.97 10.02 14.68
N GLY A 221 6.79 10.89 14.07
CA GLY A 221 6.35 12.18 13.52
C GLY A 221 5.34 12.02 12.40
N LEU A 222 5.58 11.06 11.48
CA LEU A 222 4.65 10.73 10.41
C LEU A 222 3.31 10.23 10.98
N LEU A 223 3.33 9.29 11.92
CA LEU A 223 2.13 8.75 12.57
C LEU A 223 1.32 9.85 13.27
N ARG A 224 1.96 10.72 14.06
CA ARG A 224 1.28 11.85 14.70
C ARG A 224 0.62 12.79 13.69
N THR A 225 1.28 13.04 12.56
CA THR A 225 0.76 13.89 11.49
C THR A 225 -0.44 13.24 10.81
N VAL A 226 -0.36 11.96 10.47
CA VAL A 226 -1.47 11.19 9.87
C VAL A 226 -2.68 11.11 10.80
N ILE A 227 -2.47 10.90 12.11
CA ILE A 227 -3.56 10.86 13.11
C ILE A 227 -4.30 12.19 13.14
N ARG A 228 -3.58 13.32 13.19
CA ARG A 228 -4.22 14.66 13.24
C ARG A 228 -4.96 14.99 11.96
N ASN A 229 -4.29 14.85 10.82
CA ASN A 229 -4.87 15.23 9.53
C ASN A 229 -5.92 14.22 9.05
N GLY A 230 -5.78 12.94 9.38
CA GLY A 230 -6.79 11.92 9.11
C GLY A 230 -8.11 12.19 9.80
N ALA A 231 -8.08 12.70 11.04
CA ALA A 231 -9.29 13.11 11.76
C ALA A 231 -10.01 14.33 11.12
N VAL A 232 -9.29 15.15 10.34
CA VAL A 232 -9.87 16.23 9.52
C VAL A 232 -10.37 15.66 8.19
N ALA A 233 -9.51 14.95 7.45
CA ALA A 233 -9.80 14.42 6.12
C ALA A 233 -11.01 13.48 6.08
N ILE A 234 -11.25 12.70 7.14
CA ILE A 234 -12.41 11.81 7.22
C ILE A 234 -13.74 12.56 7.37
N LYS A 235 -13.71 13.79 7.85
CA LYS A 235 -14.88 14.68 8.00
C LYS A 235 -15.06 15.56 6.77
N ASP A 236 -13.97 16.04 6.21
CA ASP A 236 -13.92 16.88 5.02
C ASP A 236 -12.75 16.47 4.12
N SER A 237 -13.04 15.63 3.11
CA SER A 237 -12.03 15.20 2.14
C SER A 237 -11.62 16.31 1.16
N HIS A 238 -12.23 17.50 1.23
CA HIS A 238 -11.89 18.67 0.42
C HIS A 238 -10.95 19.64 1.17
N ASP A 239 -10.61 19.36 2.44
CA ASP A 239 -9.57 20.13 3.13
C ASP A 239 -8.21 19.87 2.47
N TYR A 240 -7.77 20.86 1.67
CA TYR A 240 -6.51 20.76 0.91
C TYR A 240 -5.31 20.49 1.80
N ASN A 241 -5.24 21.13 2.97
CA ASN A 241 -4.09 20.99 3.85
C ASN A 241 -4.03 19.59 4.45
N ALA A 242 -5.16 19.08 4.95
CA ALA A 242 -5.22 17.72 5.49
C ALA A 242 -4.92 16.67 4.42
N MET A 243 -5.50 16.79 3.22
CA MET A 243 -5.24 15.85 2.13
C MET A 243 -3.81 15.94 1.60
N SER A 244 -3.19 17.14 1.62
CA SER A 244 -1.79 17.32 1.27
C SER A 244 -0.86 16.56 2.23
N GLU A 245 -1.09 16.69 3.53
CA GLU A 245 -0.30 15.98 4.56
C GLU A 245 -0.49 14.45 4.46
N ILE A 246 -1.73 13.98 4.25
CA ILE A 246 -2.02 12.55 4.07
C ILE A 246 -1.36 12.01 2.80
N MET A 247 -1.44 12.74 1.69
CA MET A 247 -0.83 12.33 0.41
C MET A 247 0.69 12.24 0.52
N TRP A 248 1.32 13.24 1.12
CA TRP A 248 2.77 13.22 1.33
C TRP A 248 3.21 12.13 2.30
N ALA A 249 2.49 11.97 3.42
CA ALA A 249 2.74 10.90 4.38
C ALA A 249 2.61 9.50 3.73
N GLY A 250 1.67 9.30 2.78
CA GLY A 250 1.52 8.07 2.04
C GLY A 250 2.81 7.66 1.31
N SER A 251 3.40 8.58 0.56
CA SER A 251 4.68 8.34 -0.12
C SER A 251 5.81 8.03 0.87
N LEU A 252 5.93 8.79 1.95
CA LEU A 252 6.99 8.59 2.94
C LEU A 252 6.83 7.30 3.73
N SER A 253 5.60 6.86 4.00
CA SER A 253 5.32 5.64 4.74
C SER A 253 5.85 4.38 4.03
N HIS A 254 5.94 4.40 2.69
CA HIS A 254 6.31 3.21 1.90
C HIS A 254 7.58 3.36 1.06
N ASN A 255 8.20 4.54 0.96
CA ASN A 255 9.47 4.70 0.23
C ASN A 255 10.69 4.10 0.94
N GLY A 256 10.53 3.62 2.16
CA GLY A 256 11.56 2.96 2.97
C GLY A 256 12.09 3.78 4.14
N ILE A 257 11.90 5.11 4.16
CA ILE A 257 12.52 6.00 5.14
C ILE A 257 12.13 5.69 6.60
N THR A 258 10.90 5.22 6.82
CA THR A 258 10.37 4.89 8.14
C THR A 258 10.86 3.56 8.72
N GLY A 259 11.76 2.85 8.03
CA GLY A 259 12.28 1.55 8.47
C GLY A 259 13.75 1.34 8.13
N LEU A 260 14.51 2.42 7.85
CA LEU A 260 15.95 2.31 7.57
C LEU A 260 16.71 1.85 8.82
N GLY A 261 17.66 0.94 8.63
CA GLY A 261 18.52 0.45 9.69
C GLY A 261 17.85 -0.51 10.68
N ALA A 262 16.65 -1.04 10.34
CA ALA A 262 15.91 -2.01 11.14
C ALA A 262 15.33 -3.15 10.29
N GLU A 263 15.05 -4.28 10.94
CA GLU A 263 14.22 -5.33 10.35
C GLU A 263 12.78 -4.87 10.28
N LYS A 264 12.07 -5.31 9.23
CA LYS A 264 10.68 -4.94 8.96
C LYS A 264 9.77 -6.13 9.24
N ASP A 265 8.69 -5.94 9.99
CA ASP A 265 7.78 -7.02 10.37
C ASP A 265 6.87 -7.48 9.22
N PHE A 266 6.00 -6.62 8.76
CA PHE A 266 4.99 -6.90 7.71
C PHE A 266 4.03 -8.07 8.00
N ALA A 267 3.92 -8.56 9.24
CA ALA A 267 2.96 -9.60 9.58
C ALA A 267 1.51 -9.18 9.32
N VAL A 268 1.15 -7.93 9.69
CA VAL A 268 -0.21 -7.41 9.48
C VAL A 268 -0.56 -7.35 8.00
N HIS A 269 0.37 -6.94 7.14
CA HIS A 269 0.15 -6.97 5.69
C HIS A 269 -0.04 -8.40 5.16
N GLN A 270 0.71 -9.38 5.67
CA GLN A 270 0.58 -10.79 5.26
C GLN A 270 -0.79 -11.35 5.67
N LEU A 271 -1.24 -11.07 6.90
CA LEU A 271 -2.59 -11.41 7.38
C LEU A 271 -3.67 -10.76 6.52
N GLY A 272 -3.54 -9.45 6.23
CA GLY A 272 -4.48 -8.69 5.40
C GLY A 272 -4.50 -9.14 3.93
N HIS A 273 -3.39 -9.63 3.38
CA HIS A 273 -3.32 -10.16 2.02
C HIS A 273 -4.20 -11.40 1.86
N GLU A 274 -4.19 -12.32 2.84
CA GLU A 274 -5.07 -13.50 2.85
C GLU A 274 -6.55 -13.08 2.86
N LEU A 275 -6.90 -12.11 3.72
CA LEU A 275 -8.27 -11.60 3.79
C LEU A 275 -8.70 -10.95 2.47
N SER A 276 -7.84 -10.10 1.89
CA SER A 276 -8.15 -9.44 0.62
C SER A 276 -8.26 -10.43 -0.55
N ALA A 277 -7.42 -11.46 -0.59
CA ALA A 277 -7.46 -12.49 -1.64
C ALA A 277 -8.72 -13.36 -1.55
N LYS A 278 -9.16 -13.68 -0.32
CA LYS A 278 -10.26 -14.60 -0.05
C LYS A 278 -11.63 -13.93 -0.11
N PHE A 279 -11.74 -12.70 0.42
CA PHE A 279 -13.01 -12.00 0.61
C PHE A 279 -13.16 -10.74 -0.23
N ASP A 280 -12.15 -10.38 -1.01
CA ASP A 280 -12.10 -9.14 -1.84
C ASP A 280 -12.34 -7.84 -1.06
N ILE A 281 -12.06 -7.85 0.24
CA ILE A 281 -12.14 -6.67 1.10
C ILE A 281 -11.08 -5.63 0.69
N ALA A 282 -11.39 -4.34 0.84
CA ALA A 282 -10.44 -3.27 0.62
C ALA A 282 -9.21 -3.42 1.53
N HIS A 283 -8.02 -3.14 0.98
CA HIS A 283 -6.74 -3.44 1.65
C HIS A 283 -6.65 -2.79 3.04
N GLY A 284 -6.85 -1.47 3.15
CA GLY A 284 -6.80 -0.79 4.45
C GLY A 284 -7.79 -1.34 5.47
N ALA A 285 -9.00 -1.75 5.03
CA ALA A 285 -10.00 -2.36 5.90
C ALA A 285 -9.57 -3.77 6.36
N SER A 286 -8.89 -4.56 5.52
CA SER A 286 -8.33 -5.84 5.94
C SER A 286 -7.25 -5.68 7.01
N LEU A 287 -6.46 -4.62 6.92
CA LEU A 287 -5.40 -4.32 7.88
C LEU A 287 -5.97 -3.88 9.23
N SER A 288 -6.93 -2.95 9.23
CA SER A 288 -7.57 -2.49 10.48
C SER A 288 -8.30 -3.61 11.21
N ALA A 289 -8.93 -4.55 10.47
CA ALA A 289 -9.66 -5.67 11.04
C ALA A 289 -8.78 -6.65 11.82
N VAL A 290 -7.48 -6.75 11.50
CA VAL A 290 -6.56 -7.70 12.15
C VAL A 290 -5.51 -7.06 13.05
N TRP A 291 -5.22 -5.75 12.87
CA TRP A 291 -4.10 -5.11 13.59
C TRP A 291 -4.23 -5.21 15.10
N GLY A 292 -5.43 -4.95 15.65
CA GLY A 292 -5.65 -4.99 17.10
C GLY A 292 -5.42 -6.40 17.69
N ALA A 293 -5.81 -7.43 16.96
CA ALA A 293 -5.57 -8.82 17.34
C ALA A 293 -4.10 -9.18 17.29
N TRP A 294 -3.42 -8.84 16.19
CA TRP A 294 -1.98 -9.02 16.04
C TRP A 294 -1.21 -8.31 17.15
N ALA A 295 -1.45 -7.02 17.35
CA ALA A 295 -0.76 -6.23 18.35
C ALA A 295 -0.96 -6.79 19.78
N THR A 296 -2.18 -7.24 20.11
CA THR A 296 -2.48 -7.91 21.39
C THR A 296 -1.76 -9.24 21.54
N TYR A 297 -1.53 -9.95 20.45
CA TYR A 297 -0.85 -11.25 20.45
C TYR A 297 0.68 -11.15 20.59
N VAL A 298 1.28 -10.07 20.04
CA VAL A 298 2.75 -9.97 19.91
C VAL A 298 3.41 -8.98 20.88
N TYR A 299 2.67 -8.07 21.54
CA TYR A 299 3.28 -6.98 22.31
C TYR A 299 4.16 -7.47 23.46
N ASP A 300 3.88 -8.65 24.01
CA ASP A 300 4.64 -9.27 25.11
C ASP A 300 6.06 -9.70 24.70
N ALA A 301 6.35 -9.85 23.42
CA ALA A 301 7.68 -10.12 22.90
C ALA A 301 8.67 -8.95 23.18
N LYS A 302 8.19 -7.71 23.21
CA LYS A 302 8.96 -6.52 23.58
C LYS A 302 8.02 -5.41 24.04
N PRO A 303 7.47 -5.45 25.29
CA PRO A 303 6.50 -4.46 25.77
C PRO A 303 7.03 -3.02 25.70
N ALA A 304 8.32 -2.79 25.97
CA ALA A 304 8.95 -1.48 25.90
C ALA A 304 8.82 -0.81 24.51
N ARG A 305 8.81 -1.58 23.41
CA ARG A 305 8.63 -1.02 22.05
C ARG A 305 7.22 -0.51 21.84
N PHE A 306 6.21 -1.26 22.31
CA PHE A 306 4.83 -0.81 22.30
C PHE A 306 4.56 0.35 23.27
N ALA A 307 5.24 0.36 24.43
CA ALA A 307 5.19 1.48 25.36
C ALA A 307 5.80 2.76 24.78
N GLN A 308 6.92 2.66 24.06
CA GLN A 308 7.51 3.78 23.31
C GLN A 308 6.51 4.35 22.31
N TYR A 309 5.89 3.49 21.50
CA TYR A 309 4.81 3.89 20.57
C TYR A 309 3.67 4.59 21.27
N ALA A 310 3.17 4.02 22.37
CA ALA A 310 2.07 4.60 23.14
C ALA A 310 2.41 6.01 23.68
N ARG A 311 3.60 6.18 24.25
CA ARG A 311 4.04 7.46 24.82
C ARG A 311 4.33 8.49 23.75
N ARG A 312 5.05 8.13 22.68
CA ARG A 312 5.54 9.09 21.68
C ARG A 312 4.51 9.42 20.60
N VAL A 313 3.63 8.49 20.25
CA VAL A 313 2.59 8.70 19.23
C VAL A 313 1.26 9.13 19.85
N TRP A 314 0.87 8.50 20.96
CA TRP A 314 -0.44 8.70 21.57
C TRP A 314 -0.41 9.55 22.85
N ASN A 315 0.75 10.03 23.28
CA ASN A 315 0.94 10.82 24.52
C ASN A 315 0.36 10.09 25.76
N VAL A 316 0.64 8.77 25.87
CA VAL A 316 0.26 8.00 27.06
C VAL A 316 1.25 8.29 28.17
N GLU A 317 0.76 8.67 29.33
CA GLU A 317 1.60 9.04 30.50
C GLU A 317 1.89 7.85 31.45
N GLU A 318 1.38 6.66 31.14
CA GLU A 318 1.59 5.45 31.96
C GLU A 318 3.06 5.05 32.00
N ALA A 319 3.60 4.87 33.21
CA ALA A 319 4.99 4.53 33.45
C ALA A 319 5.28 3.03 33.25
N ASP A 320 4.33 2.17 33.57
CA ASP A 320 4.43 0.72 33.36
C ASP A 320 4.34 0.40 31.87
N ASP A 321 5.34 -0.32 31.36
CA ASP A 321 5.46 -0.60 29.92
C ASP A 321 4.32 -1.49 29.40
N VAL A 322 3.87 -2.45 30.19
CA VAL A 322 2.79 -3.37 29.77
C VAL A 322 1.46 -2.59 29.68
N LYS A 323 1.15 -1.77 30.69
CA LYS A 323 -0.07 -0.95 30.66
C LYS A 323 -0.02 0.12 29.58
N ALA A 324 1.13 0.76 29.39
CA ALA A 324 1.32 1.73 28.32
C ALA A 324 1.12 1.08 26.95
N ALA A 325 1.70 -0.10 26.72
CA ALA A 325 1.52 -0.88 25.49
C ALA A 325 0.05 -1.19 25.21
N GLN A 326 -0.67 -1.70 26.20
CA GLN A 326 -2.11 -2.00 26.09
C GLN A 326 -2.94 -0.76 25.79
N GLU A 327 -2.62 0.36 26.43
CA GLU A 327 -3.32 1.64 26.16
C GLU A 327 -3.03 2.17 24.76
N GLY A 328 -1.78 2.06 24.25
CA GLY A 328 -1.43 2.41 22.88
C GLY A 328 -2.18 1.58 21.85
N ILE A 329 -2.30 0.27 22.08
CA ILE A 329 -3.09 -0.64 21.24
C ILE A 329 -4.56 -0.20 21.24
N ARG A 330 -5.15 0.03 22.41
CA ARG A 330 -6.52 0.47 22.56
C ARG A 330 -6.78 1.79 21.82
N LYS A 331 -5.91 2.78 21.96
CA LYS A 331 -6.04 4.09 21.29
C LYS A 331 -6.00 3.95 19.77
N THR A 332 -5.13 3.08 19.25
CA THR A 332 -5.03 2.84 17.80
C THR A 332 -6.30 2.17 17.25
N VAL A 333 -6.82 1.15 17.92
CA VAL A 333 -8.08 0.49 17.55
C VAL A 333 -9.25 1.49 17.60
N THR A 334 -9.33 2.31 18.66
CA THR A 334 -10.33 3.37 18.78
C THR A 334 -10.22 4.40 17.65
N TYR A 335 -9.01 4.75 17.25
CA TYR A 335 -8.80 5.67 16.12
C TYR A 335 -9.28 5.05 14.80
N PHE A 336 -8.98 3.79 14.51
CA PHE A 336 -9.49 3.13 13.31
C PHE A 336 -11.02 3.07 13.29
N ALA A 337 -11.65 2.74 14.41
CA ALA A 337 -13.10 2.81 14.54
C ALA A 337 -13.65 4.23 14.27
N SER A 338 -12.93 5.29 14.70
CA SER A 338 -13.32 6.69 14.44
C SER A 338 -13.22 7.11 12.96
N LEU A 339 -12.50 6.33 12.16
CA LEU A 339 -12.41 6.48 10.70
C LEU A 339 -13.47 5.64 9.96
N ASP A 340 -14.43 5.06 10.67
CA ASP A 340 -15.42 4.08 10.15
C ASP A 340 -14.77 2.81 9.56
N MET A 341 -13.58 2.42 10.07
CA MET A 341 -12.88 1.21 9.63
C MET A 341 -13.17 0.04 10.58
N PRO A 342 -13.34 -1.19 10.03
CA PRO A 342 -13.59 -2.37 10.86
C PRO A 342 -12.35 -2.69 11.71
N THR A 343 -12.56 -3.06 12.97
CA THR A 343 -11.51 -3.45 13.91
C THR A 343 -11.57 -4.93 14.31
N SER A 344 -12.48 -5.67 13.66
CA SER A 344 -12.67 -7.11 13.81
C SER A 344 -13.30 -7.71 12.54
N PHE A 345 -13.32 -9.03 12.44
CA PHE A 345 -13.97 -9.72 11.31
C PHE A 345 -15.47 -9.48 11.28
N ARG A 346 -16.10 -9.43 12.47
CA ARG A 346 -17.55 -9.20 12.58
C ARG A 346 -17.97 -7.84 12.02
N GLU A 347 -17.12 -6.81 12.21
CA GLU A 347 -17.38 -5.47 11.70
C GLU A 347 -17.09 -5.36 10.19
N ALA A 348 -16.19 -6.19 9.66
CA ALA A 348 -15.87 -6.25 8.23
C ALA A 348 -16.96 -7.04 7.49
N LYS A 349 -17.87 -6.33 6.79
CA LYS A 349 -19.04 -6.93 6.12
C LYS A 349 -18.70 -8.04 5.12
N GLU A 350 -17.57 -7.89 4.43
CA GLU A 350 -17.07 -8.85 3.44
C GLU A 350 -16.57 -10.13 4.11
N ILE A 351 -16.13 -10.06 5.37
CA ILE A 351 -15.61 -11.20 6.12
C ILE A 351 -16.74 -11.83 6.96
N GLY A 352 -17.28 -11.07 7.92
CA GLY A 352 -18.25 -11.57 8.91
C GLY A 352 -17.61 -12.54 9.90
N SER A 353 -18.40 -12.99 10.89
CA SER A 353 -17.97 -14.00 11.85
C SER A 353 -17.67 -15.34 11.15
N LYS A 354 -16.60 -16.02 11.57
CA LYS A 354 -16.12 -17.28 11.00
C LYS A 354 -16.25 -18.43 12.01
N THR A 355 -16.49 -19.62 11.50
CA THR A 355 -16.35 -20.84 12.30
C THR A 355 -14.90 -21.11 12.60
N ASP A 356 -14.62 -21.93 13.62
CA ASP A 356 -13.27 -22.33 13.98
C ASP A 356 -12.52 -23.00 12.80
N GLU A 357 -13.22 -23.83 12.03
CA GLU A 357 -12.65 -24.49 10.85
C GLU A 357 -12.31 -23.51 9.73
N GLU A 358 -13.14 -22.49 9.49
CA GLU A 358 -12.82 -21.42 8.53
C GLU A 358 -11.60 -20.61 8.97
N VAL A 359 -11.47 -20.33 10.27
CA VAL A 359 -10.29 -19.63 10.82
C VAL A 359 -9.02 -20.46 10.62
N LYS A 360 -9.06 -21.78 10.84
CA LYS A 360 -7.94 -22.69 10.56
C LYS A 360 -7.56 -22.67 9.08
N GLN A 361 -8.55 -22.75 8.18
CA GLN A 361 -8.31 -22.68 6.73
C GLN A 361 -7.68 -21.33 6.31
N MET A 362 -8.06 -20.23 6.96
CA MET A 362 -7.45 -18.93 6.72
C MET A 362 -6.00 -18.92 7.20
N ALA A 363 -5.71 -19.47 8.38
CA ALA A 363 -4.35 -19.57 8.89
C ALA A 363 -3.46 -20.44 7.98
N HIS A 364 -3.98 -21.58 7.53
CA HIS A 364 -3.32 -22.47 6.59
C HIS A 364 -3.02 -21.78 5.25
N GLY A 365 -3.95 -21.01 4.69
CA GLY A 365 -3.73 -20.20 3.48
C GLY A 365 -2.69 -19.12 3.69
N CYS A 366 -2.76 -18.40 4.81
CA CYS A 366 -1.80 -17.34 5.15
C CYS A 366 -0.37 -17.89 5.36
N SER A 367 -0.22 -19.09 5.91
CA SER A 367 1.07 -19.76 6.08
C SER A 367 1.59 -20.46 4.80
N TYR A 368 0.88 -20.34 3.67
CA TYR A 368 1.14 -21.09 2.44
C TYR A 368 1.23 -22.59 2.72
N GLU A 369 0.16 -23.13 3.29
CA GLU A 369 0.06 -24.55 3.64
C GLU A 369 1.15 -25.00 4.64
N GLY A 370 1.45 -24.15 5.63
CA GLY A 370 2.46 -24.43 6.66
C GLY A 370 3.91 -24.30 6.19
N THR A 371 4.15 -23.80 4.98
CA THR A 371 5.51 -23.72 4.38
C THR A 371 6.26 -22.43 4.72
N ARG A 372 5.59 -21.43 5.32
CA ARG A 372 6.22 -20.18 5.75
C ARG A 372 5.75 -19.72 7.13
N THR A 373 6.58 -18.90 7.75
CA THR A 373 6.22 -18.04 8.88
C THR A 373 6.04 -16.59 8.42
N ILE A 374 5.41 -15.75 9.25
CA ILE A 374 5.25 -14.32 9.01
C ILE A 374 5.79 -13.50 10.17
N GLY A 375 6.18 -12.24 9.91
CA GLY A 375 6.69 -11.33 10.91
C GLY A 375 8.15 -11.51 11.27
N SER A 376 8.73 -10.48 11.87
CA SER A 376 10.08 -10.46 12.43
C SER A 376 10.10 -9.95 13.88
N PHE A 377 9.11 -9.15 14.27
CA PHE A 377 8.94 -8.70 15.66
C PHE A 377 8.68 -9.88 16.59
N LYS A 378 7.75 -10.72 16.24
CA LYS A 378 7.52 -12.08 16.73
C LYS A 378 7.28 -12.93 15.49
N VAL A 379 8.14 -13.91 15.27
CA VAL A 379 7.97 -14.86 14.17
C VAL A 379 6.75 -15.72 14.46
N CYS A 380 5.75 -15.66 13.61
CA CYS A 380 4.48 -16.34 13.76
C CYS A 380 4.38 -17.52 12.78
N ASP A 381 4.15 -18.71 13.28
CA ASP A 381 3.82 -19.91 12.51
C ASP A 381 2.31 -20.01 12.22
N GLU A 382 1.85 -21.14 11.68
CA GLU A 382 0.44 -21.36 11.35
C GLU A 382 -0.47 -21.33 12.59
N ASN A 383 0.02 -21.83 13.73
CA ASN A 383 -0.74 -21.83 14.98
C ASN A 383 -0.85 -20.41 15.55
N ASP A 384 0.23 -19.63 15.51
CA ASP A 384 0.21 -18.21 15.90
C ASP A 384 -0.76 -17.42 15.03
N ILE A 385 -0.74 -17.64 13.71
CA ILE A 385 -1.66 -17.00 12.75
C ILE A 385 -3.11 -17.38 13.08
N TYR A 386 -3.38 -18.65 13.39
CA TYR A 386 -4.71 -19.09 13.81
C TYR A 386 -5.18 -18.38 15.08
N GLU A 387 -4.35 -18.25 16.10
CA GLU A 387 -4.72 -17.54 17.34
C GLU A 387 -4.95 -16.03 17.08
N ILE A 388 -4.15 -15.40 16.22
CA ILE A 388 -4.36 -14.01 15.82
C ILE A 388 -5.73 -13.83 15.12
N TYR A 389 -6.05 -14.69 14.13
CA TYR A 389 -7.32 -14.62 13.43
C TYR A 389 -8.51 -14.93 14.35
N LYS A 390 -8.36 -15.85 15.31
CA LYS A 390 -9.35 -16.13 16.33
C LYS A 390 -9.61 -14.92 17.23
N LEU A 391 -8.56 -14.17 17.62
CA LEU A 391 -8.69 -12.90 18.34
C LEU A 391 -9.38 -11.83 17.50
N ALA A 392 -9.19 -11.81 16.19
CA ALA A 392 -9.86 -10.88 15.28
C ALA A 392 -11.32 -11.25 14.99
N ASN A 393 -11.71 -12.50 15.22
CA ASN A 393 -13.04 -13.04 14.94
C ASN A 393 -14.06 -12.74 16.06
N LYS A 394 -14.14 -11.49 16.50
CA LYS A 394 -15.01 -11.01 17.58
C LYS A 394 -16.28 -10.40 17.04
#